data_1132bcfc6ead963036bbdefebc43676e
#
_entry.id   1132bcfc6ead963036bbdefebc43676e
#
_cell.length_a   1.000
_cell.length_b   1.000
_cell.length_c   1.000
_cell.angle_alpha   90.00
_cell.angle_beta   90.00
_cell.angle_gamma   90.00
#
_symmetry.space_group_name_H-M   'P 1'
#
loop_
_entity.id
_entity.type
_entity.pdbx_description
1 polymer ?
#
loop_
_entity_poly.entity_id
_entity_poly.type
_entity_poly.pdbx_seq_one_letter_code
_entity_poly.pdbx_strand_id
1 'polypeptide(L)' 'MIGFVRIEKCSRYKSWYEGLIGQLYPVYADEGIEWETYELTGHKNYILKEDATDVTNVQVAEKQ' A
#
# COMPACT_ATOMS: atom_id res chain seq x y z
N MET A 1 -5.18 3.73 -11.30
CA MET A 1 -4.99 3.89 -9.84
C MET A 1 -6.34 4.08 -9.18
N ILE A 2 -6.59 3.29 -8.14
CA ILE A 2 -7.89 3.34 -7.48
C ILE A 2 -7.83 3.90 -6.06
N GLY A 3 -6.64 4.14 -5.53
CA GLY A 3 -6.51 4.72 -4.21
C GLY A 3 -5.09 4.67 -3.71
N PHE A 4 -4.93 4.91 -2.40
CA PHE A 4 -3.64 4.89 -1.75
C PHE A 4 -3.73 4.10 -0.46
N VAL A 5 -2.62 3.47 -0.08
CA VAL A 5 -2.51 2.79 1.21
C VAL A 5 -1.24 3.25 1.90
N ARG A 6 -1.28 3.23 3.25
CA ARG A 6 -0.09 3.47 4.06
C ARG A 6 0.39 2.14 4.59
N ILE A 7 1.66 1.83 4.39
CA ILE A 7 2.24 0.61 4.89
C ILE A 7 2.44 0.76 6.40
N GLU A 8 1.80 -0.13 7.18
CA GLU A 8 1.83 -0.04 8.64
C GLU A 8 2.75 -1.06 9.27
N LYS A 9 2.94 -2.20 8.60
CA LYS A 9 3.80 -3.24 9.10
C LYS A 9 4.18 -4.15 7.95
N CYS A 10 5.06 -5.09 8.21
CA CYS A 10 5.45 -6.10 7.22
C CYS A 10 5.38 -7.47 7.89
N SER A 11 4.33 -8.22 7.60
CA SER A 11 4.12 -9.52 8.22
C SER A 11 4.91 -10.63 7.54
N ARG A 12 5.42 -10.40 6.33
CA ARG A 12 6.25 -11.38 5.62
C ARG A 12 7.72 -11.02 5.76
N TYR A 13 8.50 -11.97 6.25
CA TYR A 13 9.94 -11.76 6.42
C TYR A 13 10.59 -11.41 5.09
N LYS A 14 11.37 -10.34 5.08
CA LYS A 14 12.13 -9.88 3.92
C LYS A 14 11.27 -9.56 2.70
N SER A 15 10.03 -9.13 2.94
CA SER A 15 9.21 -8.63 1.85
C SER A 15 9.80 -7.33 1.30
N TRP A 16 9.45 -7.00 0.06
CA TRP A 16 9.99 -5.81 -0.61
C TRP A 16 9.69 -4.52 0.15
N TYR A 17 8.63 -4.49 0.94
CA TYR A 17 8.27 -3.26 1.66
C TYR A 17 8.68 -3.27 3.13
N GLU A 18 9.54 -4.19 3.52
CA GLU A 18 9.97 -4.28 4.91
C GLU A 18 10.57 -2.97 5.42
N GLY A 19 11.34 -2.29 4.59
CA GLY A 19 11.97 -1.02 4.97
C GLY A 19 11.14 0.20 4.65
N LEU A 20 9.86 0.03 4.31
CA LEU A 20 9.05 1.13 3.82
C LEU A 20 7.85 1.42 4.73
N ILE A 21 7.93 1.02 5.99
CA ILE A 21 6.85 1.26 6.95
C ILE A 21 6.59 2.76 7.05
N GLY A 22 5.32 3.14 6.99
CA GLY A 22 4.93 4.54 7.05
C GLY A 22 4.78 5.20 5.69
N GLN A 23 5.26 4.57 4.63
CA GLN A 23 5.19 5.15 3.29
C GLN A 23 3.81 4.95 2.66
N LEU A 24 3.46 5.87 1.79
CA LEU A 24 2.22 5.79 1.01
C LEU A 24 2.52 5.18 -0.35
N TYR A 25 1.64 4.28 -0.78
CA TYR A 25 1.77 3.68 -2.10
C TYR A 25 0.45 3.69 -2.84
N PRO A 26 0.46 3.95 -4.14
CA PRO A 26 -0.77 3.91 -4.93
C PRO A 26 -1.22 2.46 -5.15
N VAL A 27 -2.53 2.28 -5.16
CA VAL A 27 -3.13 0.97 -5.40
C VAL A 27 -3.75 0.98 -6.78
N TYR A 28 -3.47 -0.07 -7.56
CA TYR A 28 -3.96 -0.18 -8.92
C TYR A 28 -5.03 -1.23 -9.10
N ALA A 29 -5.08 -2.22 -8.21
CA ALA A 29 -6.12 -3.25 -8.27
C ALA A 29 -6.27 -3.92 -6.92
N ASP A 30 -7.47 -4.41 -6.66
CA ASP A 30 -7.80 -5.18 -5.45
C ASP A 30 -7.70 -6.65 -5.84
N GLU A 31 -6.72 -7.36 -5.27
CA GLU A 31 -6.46 -8.75 -5.61
C GLU A 31 -6.86 -9.69 -4.49
N GLY A 32 -7.89 -9.34 -3.73
CA GLY A 32 -8.38 -10.19 -2.66
C GLY A 32 -7.66 -9.91 -1.35
N ILE A 33 -6.67 -10.71 -1.01
CA ILE A 33 -5.95 -10.53 0.25
C ILE A 33 -4.83 -9.49 0.14
N GLU A 34 -4.56 -8.99 -1.04
CA GLU A 34 -3.49 -8.03 -1.26
C GLU A 34 -3.90 -7.04 -2.32
N TRP A 35 -3.20 -5.90 -2.33
CA TRP A 35 -3.40 -4.88 -3.35
C TRP A 35 -2.24 -4.89 -4.33
N GLU A 36 -2.55 -4.66 -5.61
CA GLU A 36 -1.52 -4.49 -6.61
C GLU A 36 -1.00 -3.06 -6.55
N THR A 37 0.32 -2.93 -6.57
CA THR A 37 0.98 -1.63 -6.58
C THR A 37 2.22 -1.72 -7.46
N TYR A 38 2.98 -0.63 -7.51
CA TYR A 38 4.25 -0.62 -8.21
C TYR A 38 5.31 -0.05 -7.29
N GLU A 39 6.46 -0.71 -7.25
CA GLU A 39 7.61 -0.19 -6.52
C GLU A 39 8.10 1.08 -7.20
N LEU A 40 8.90 1.86 -6.49
CA LEU A 40 9.46 3.09 -7.07
C LEU A 40 10.30 2.81 -8.30
N THR A 41 10.83 1.60 -8.41
CA THR A 41 11.60 1.19 -9.59
C THR A 41 10.73 0.89 -10.81
N GLY A 42 9.41 0.82 -10.60
CA GLY A 42 8.48 0.51 -11.69
C GLY A 42 8.05 -0.94 -11.76
N HIS A 43 8.57 -1.80 -10.90
CA HIS A 43 8.16 -3.21 -10.88
C HIS A 43 6.81 -3.36 -10.20
N LYS A 44 5.92 -4.14 -10.83
CA LYS A 44 4.66 -4.50 -10.22
C LYS A 44 4.90 -5.38 -9.02
N ASN A 45 4.20 -5.11 -7.93
CA ASN A 45 4.29 -5.93 -6.74
C ASN A 45 3.01 -5.83 -5.94
N TYR A 46 2.98 -6.42 -4.75
CA TYR A 46 1.75 -6.50 -3.96
C TYR A 46 2.02 -6.16 -2.51
N ILE A 47 1.00 -5.60 -1.86
CA ILE A 47 1.04 -5.29 -0.43
C ILE A 47 -0.14 -6.02 0.20
N LEU A 48 0.13 -6.82 1.23
CA LEU A 48 -0.94 -7.53 1.94
C LEU A 48 -1.86 -6.52 2.61
N LYS A 49 -3.16 -6.77 2.52
CA LYS A 49 -4.14 -5.87 3.12
C LYS A 49 -3.97 -5.77 4.63
N GLU A 50 -3.53 -6.85 5.27
CA GLU A 50 -3.32 -6.81 6.71
C GLU A 50 -2.13 -5.94 7.10
N ASP A 51 -1.27 -5.59 6.15
CA ASP A 51 -0.07 -4.81 6.43
C ASP A 51 -0.22 -3.33 6.14
N ALA A 52 -1.35 -2.91 5.59
CA ALA A 52 -1.50 -1.52 5.17
C ALA A 52 -2.93 -1.03 5.43
N THR A 53 -3.06 0.29 5.49
CA THR A 53 -4.34 0.92 5.72
C THR A 53 -4.73 1.72 4.49
N ASP A 54 -5.97 1.53 4.03
CA ASP A 54 -6.51 2.33 2.95
C ASP A 54 -6.74 3.74 3.46
N VAL A 55 -6.03 4.70 2.88
CA VAL A 55 -6.11 6.10 3.32
C VAL A 55 -6.73 7.00 2.26
N THR A 56 -7.34 6.41 1.25
CA THR A 56 -7.95 7.19 0.18
C THR A 56 -8.96 8.20 0.71
N ASN A 57 -9.87 7.75 1.55
CA ASN A 57 -10.88 8.63 2.10
C ASN A 57 -10.36 9.54 3.20
N VAL A 58 -9.36 9.07 3.93
CA VAL A 58 -8.78 9.87 5.00
C VAL A 58 -8.14 11.13 4.42
N GLN A 59 -7.44 11.00 3.30
CA GLN A 59 -6.82 12.15 2.68
C GLN A 59 -7.84 13.18 2.24
N VAL A 60 -8.95 12.74 1.69
CA VAL A 60 -10.01 13.68 1.28
C VAL A 60 -10.56 14.42 2.48
N ALA A 61 -10.81 13.70 3.57
CA ALA A 61 -11.36 14.31 4.78
C ALA A 61 -10.41 15.34 5.37
N GLU A 62 -9.13 15.10 5.30
CA GLU A 62 -8.15 16.00 5.89
C GLU A 62 -8.05 17.32 5.17
N LYS A 63 -8.51 17.39 3.96
CA LYS A 63 -8.45 18.64 3.20
C LYS A 63 -9.53 19.62 3.58
N GLN A 64 -10.44 19.20 4.39
CA GLN A 64 -11.54 20.05 4.82
C GLN A 64 -11.27 20.66 6.19
#